data_4449e1162515551a7cd0e68d90d94cff
#
_entry.id   4449e1162515551a7cd0e68d90d94cff
#
_cell.length_a   1.000
_cell.length_b   1.000
_cell.length_c   1.000
_cell.angle_alpha   90.00
_cell.angle_beta   90.00
_cell.angle_gamma   90.00
#
_symmetry.space_group_name_H-M   'P 1'
#
loop_
_entity.id
_entity.type
_entity.pdbx_description
1 polymer ?
#
loop_
_entity_poly.entity_id
_entity_poly.type
_entity_poly.pdbx_seq_one_letter_code
_entity_poly.pdbx_strand_id
1 'polypeptide(L)'
;MKKYPVITLCGSTRFKTEFEQAMKRLTLQGNIVISVGLFGHSGDKEVWEGKSEGEITQTKKMLDDMHKSKIDIADSIYVINPGGYIGESTWSEICYAYMTGKRIDSLEPIGEELIEKTAEDHIELANRLAWMQSDCLESDDFPVEEEYAWI
;
A
#
# COMPACT_ATOMS: atom_id res chain seq x y z
N MET A 1 11.30 24.35 2.10
CA MET A 1 11.86 23.34 1.20
C MET A 1 12.64 22.30 2.00
N LYS A 2 12.30 21.02 1.85
CA LYS A 2 13.01 19.94 2.56
C LYS A 2 14.41 19.78 2.00
N LYS A 3 15.39 19.62 2.85
CA LYS A 3 16.77 19.33 2.44
C LYS A 3 16.91 17.94 1.80
N TYR A 4 16.17 16.97 2.32
CA TYR A 4 16.19 15.61 1.83
C TYR A 4 14.77 15.15 1.47
N PRO A 5 14.55 14.61 0.27
CA PRO A 5 13.25 14.05 -0.10
C PRO A 5 12.91 12.85 0.78
N VAL A 6 11.62 12.63 0.98
CA VAL A 6 11.10 11.48 1.74
C VAL A 6 10.48 10.49 0.75
N ILE A 7 10.92 9.24 0.81
CA ILE A 7 10.45 8.15 -0.04
C ILE A 7 9.87 7.06 0.83
N THR A 8 8.65 6.62 0.55
CA THR A 8 8.05 5.46 1.20
C THR A 8 8.12 4.26 0.27
N LEU A 9 8.65 3.15 0.77
CA LEU A 9 8.73 1.89 0.04
C LEU A 9 7.39 1.17 0.09
N CYS A 10 6.92 0.69 -1.05
CA CYS A 10 5.70 -0.09 -1.19
C CYS A 10 6.02 -1.41 -1.89
N GLY A 11 5.41 -2.50 -1.46
CA GLY A 11 5.64 -3.80 -2.08
C GLY A 11 5.22 -4.94 -1.16
N SER A 12 5.26 -6.15 -1.68
CA SER A 12 4.97 -7.34 -0.89
C SER A 12 6.04 -7.58 0.16
N THR A 13 5.63 -7.90 1.38
CA THR A 13 6.55 -8.21 2.48
C THR A 13 7.35 -9.49 2.26
N ARG A 14 7.07 -10.24 1.20
CA ARG A 14 7.89 -11.38 0.79
C ARG A 14 9.26 -10.96 0.24
N PHE A 15 9.41 -9.70 -0.17
CA PHE A 15 10.63 -9.19 -0.79
C PHE A 15 11.55 -8.46 0.20
N LYS A 16 11.77 -9.06 1.36
CA LYS A 16 12.60 -8.45 2.43
C LYS A 16 13.98 -8.03 1.94
N THR A 17 14.67 -8.88 1.20
CA THR A 17 16.00 -8.60 0.69
C THR A 17 16.01 -7.38 -0.23
N GLU A 18 15.04 -7.31 -1.15
CA GLU A 18 14.91 -6.21 -2.11
C GLU A 18 14.56 -4.90 -1.40
N PHE A 19 13.71 -4.96 -0.36
CA PHE A 19 13.42 -3.81 0.50
C PHE A 19 14.70 -3.28 1.17
N GLU A 20 15.49 -4.16 1.76
CA GLU A 20 16.73 -3.78 2.45
C GLU A 20 17.75 -3.17 1.48
N GLN A 21 17.89 -3.75 0.29
CA GLN A 21 18.78 -3.26 -0.75
C GLN A 21 18.35 -1.88 -1.25
N ALA A 22 17.07 -1.69 -1.51
CA ALA A 22 16.54 -0.40 -1.94
C ALA A 22 16.69 0.66 -0.85
N MET A 23 16.45 0.30 0.40
CA MET A 23 16.61 1.22 1.53
C MET A 23 18.04 1.76 1.61
N LYS A 24 19.03 0.87 1.52
CA LYS A 24 20.43 1.28 1.53
C LYS A 24 20.77 2.19 0.36
N ARG A 25 20.39 1.79 -0.84
CA ARG A 25 20.71 2.54 -2.05
C ARG A 25 20.10 3.93 -2.04
N LEU A 26 18.82 4.03 -1.73
CA LEU A 26 18.10 5.31 -1.71
C LEU A 26 18.60 6.22 -0.58
N THR A 27 18.94 5.66 0.58
CA THR A 27 19.53 6.40 1.69
C THR A 27 20.87 7.02 1.28
N LEU A 28 21.72 6.23 0.65
CA LEU A 28 23.03 6.71 0.18
C LEU A 28 22.92 7.76 -0.92
N GLN A 29 21.80 7.79 -1.63
CA GLN A 29 21.51 8.83 -2.63
C GLN A 29 20.95 10.12 -2.01
N GLY A 30 20.78 10.16 -0.68
CA GLY A 30 20.35 11.38 0.00
C GLY A 30 18.86 11.46 0.27
N ASN A 31 18.18 10.34 0.37
CA ASN A 31 16.75 10.30 0.65
C ASN A 31 16.47 9.81 2.08
N ILE A 32 15.42 10.35 2.69
CA ILE A 32 14.85 9.78 3.91
C ILE A 32 13.93 8.64 3.46
N VAL A 33 14.21 7.41 3.91
CA VAL A 33 13.45 6.25 3.47
C VAL A 33 12.57 5.73 4.59
N ILE A 34 11.27 5.60 4.30
CA ILE A 34 10.30 4.98 5.18
C ILE A 34 9.95 3.62 4.61
N SER A 35 10.12 2.58 5.40
CA SER A 35 9.85 1.20 4.98
C SER A 35 8.70 0.60 5.77
N VAL A 36 8.38 -0.67 5.48
CA VAL A 36 7.45 -1.46 6.29
C VAL A 36 8.12 -1.80 7.63
N GLY A 37 7.32 -1.84 8.69
CA GLY A 37 7.83 -2.20 10.01
C GLY A 37 7.93 -3.71 10.23
N LEU A 38 7.20 -4.50 9.43
CA LEU A 38 7.11 -5.95 9.57
C LEU A 38 7.18 -6.63 8.21
N PHE A 39 7.93 -7.74 8.16
CA PHE A 39 7.96 -8.62 6.99
C PHE A 39 7.25 -9.94 7.32
N GLY A 40 5.92 -9.87 7.49
CA GLY A 40 5.09 -10.99 7.92
C GLY A 40 5.20 -12.23 7.03
N HIS A 41 5.61 -12.10 5.77
CA HIS A 41 5.83 -13.22 4.86
C HIS A 41 7.30 -13.66 4.81
N SER A 42 8.22 -12.94 5.44
CA SER A 42 9.67 -13.15 5.29
C SER A 42 10.44 -12.81 6.56
N GLY A 43 10.17 -13.50 7.65
CA GLY A 43 10.99 -13.40 8.84
C GLY A 43 10.26 -13.00 10.12
N ASP A 44 9.12 -12.36 10.01
CA ASP A 44 8.37 -11.87 11.18
C ASP A 44 7.04 -12.64 11.39
N LYS A 45 7.04 -13.92 11.05
CA LYS A 45 5.83 -14.76 11.14
C LYS A 45 5.32 -14.91 12.57
N GLU A 46 6.20 -14.82 13.55
CA GLU A 46 5.86 -14.94 14.96
C GLU A 46 4.86 -13.87 15.44
N VAL A 47 4.75 -12.76 14.75
CA VAL A 47 3.78 -11.70 15.11
C VAL A 47 2.33 -12.17 14.95
N TRP A 48 2.11 -13.21 14.15
CA TRP A 48 0.79 -13.77 13.90
C TRP A 48 0.46 -14.97 14.79
N GLU A 49 1.47 -15.54 15.46
CA GLU A 49 1.29 -16.73 16.29
C GLU A 49 0.44 -16.44 17.52
N GLY A 50 -0.49 -17.34 17.82
CA GLY A 50 -1.36 -17.25 18.99
C GLY A 50 -2.48 -16.22 18.87
N LYS A 51 -2.64 -15.58 17.72
CA LYS A 51 -3.69 -14.59 17.49
C LYS A 51 -4.90 -15.23 16.80
N SER A 52 -6.10 -14.76 17.17
CA SER A 52 -7.33 -15.15 16.48
C SER A 52 -7.39 -14.51 15.09
N GLU A 53 -8.26 -15.06 14.23
CA GLU A 53 -8.51 -14.46 12.90
C GLU A 53 -8.97 -13.00 13.00
N GLY A 54 -9.81 -12.69 13.99
CA GLY A 54 -10.27 -11.31 14.20
C GLY A 54 -9.13 -10.36 14.56
N GLU A 55 -8.22 -10.78 15.44
CA GLU A 55 -7.05 -10.01 15.83
C GLU A 55 -6.11 -9.77 14.63
N ILE A 56 -5.88 -10.81 13.83
CA ILE A 56 -5.04 -10.73 12.61
C ILE A 56 -5.67 -9.76 11.63
N THR A 57 -6.98 -9.84 11.40
CA THR A 57 -7.69 -8.95 10.47
C THR A 57 -7.59 -7.50 10.91
N GLN A 58 -7.81 -7.22 12.19
CA GLN A 58 -7.71 -5.86 12.73
C GLN A 58 -6.29 -5.31 12.60
N THR A 59 -5.30 -6.15 12.89
CA THR A 59 -3.90 -5.74 12.76
C THR A 59 -3.54 -5.43 11.30
N LYS A 60 -3.98 -6.24 10.36
CA LYS A 60 -3.75 -5.99 8.92
C LYS A 60 -4.40 -4.68 8.47
N LYS A 61 -5.63 -4.42 8.89
CA LYS A 61 -6.31 -3.15 8.57
C LYS A 61 -5.53 -1.94 9.11
N MET A 62 -5.07 -2.04 10.35
CA MET A 62 -4.26 -0.99 10.98
C MET A 62 -2.96 -0.77 10.22
N LEU A 63 -2.27 -1.85 9.82
CA LEU A 63 -1.02 -1.75 9.07
C LEU A 63 -1.23 -1.13 7.68
N ASP A 64 -2.31 -1.49 6.99
CA ASP A 64 -2.67 -0.91 5.69
C ASP A 64 -2.97 0.58 5.81
N ASP A 65 -3.73 0.97 6.81
CA ASP A 65 -4.05 2.37 7.08
C ASP A 65 -2.78 3.15 7.46
N MET A 66 -1.95 2.59 8.32
CA MET A 66 -0.68 3.19 8.71
C MET A 66 0.23 3.39 7.49
N HIS A 67 0.25 2.45 6.56
CA HIS A 67 1.08 2.55 5.37
C HIS A 67 0.64 3.70 4.48
N LYS A 68 -0.67 3.93 4.35
CA LYS A 68 -1.20 5.12 3.64
C LYS A 68 -0.77 6.41 4.31
N SER A 69 -0.72 6.44 5.64
CA SER A 69 -0.19 7.59 6.38
C SER A 69 1.30 7.82 6.07
N LYS A 70 2.07 6.74 5.90
CA LYS A 70 3.47 6.83 5.47
C LYS A 70 3.59 7.43 4.06
N ILE A 71 2.65 7.09 3.17
CA ILE A 71 2.58 7.68 1.83
C ILE A 71 2.24 9.17 1.91
N ASP A 72 1.32 9.55 2.80
CA ASP A 72 0.91 10.95 2.97
C ASP A 72 2.09 11.86 3.32
N ILE A 73 2.99 11.41 4.19
CA ILE A 73 4.15 12.21 4.61
C ILE A 73 5.32 12.14 3.64
N ALA A 74 5.26 11.28 2.62
CA ALA A 74 6.31 11.13 1.64
C ALA A 74 6.14 12.11 0.47
N ASP A 75 7.23 12.39 -0.22
CA ASP A 75 7.22 13.12 -1.48
C ASP A 75 6.94 12.17 -2.65
N SER A 76 7.37 10.92 -2.50
CA SER A 76 7.21 9.88 -3.53
C SER A 76 7.13 8.51 -2.88
N ILE A 77 6.67 7.54 -3.67
CA ILE A 77 6.79 6.13 -3.31
C ILE A 77 7.79 5.44 -4.24
N TYR A 78 8.39 4.38 -3.75
CA TYR A 78 9.23 3.49 -4.54
C TYR A 78 8.68 2.08 -4.42
N VAL A 79 8.24 1.51 -5.54
CA VAL A 79 7.60 0.20 -5.57
C VAL A 79 8.65 -0.90 -5.73
N ILE A 80 8.65 -1.83 -4.78
CA ILE A 80 9.50 -3.02 -4.81
C ILE A 80 8.74 -4.14 -5.53
N ASN A 81 9.02 -4.30 -6.81
CA ASN A 81 8.29 -5.23 -7.69
C ASN A 81 9.23 -6.15 -8.50
N PRO A 82 10.04 -6.98 -7.84
CA PRO A 82 10.92 -7.89 -8.56
C PRO A 82 10.13 -8.78 -9.53
N GLY A 83 10.64 -8.93 -10.76
CA GLY A 83 9.95 -9.67 -11.80
C GLY A 83 8.61 -9.06 -12.25
N GLY A 84 8.33 -7.82 -11.84
CA GLY A 84 7.08 -7.14 -12.14
C GLY A 84 5.92 -7.51 -11.22
N TYR A 85 6.15 -8.30 -10.18
CA TYR A 85 5.07 -8.73 -9.28
C TYR A 85 4.57 -7.58 -8.41
N ILE A 86 3.26 -7.36 -8.47
CA ILE A 86 2.57 -6.37 -7.63
C ILE A 86 1.30 -7.03 -7.12
N GLY A 87 1.19 -7.19 -5.79
CA GLY A 87 0.00 -7.73 -5.15
C GLY A 87 -1.12 -6.70 -5.01
N GLU A 88 -2.29 -7.13 -4.57
CA GLU A 88 -3.47 -6.26 -4.43
C GLU A 88 -3.24 -5.10 -3.46
N SER A 89 -2.64 -5.37 -2.29
CA SER A 89 -2.33 -4.33 -1.31
C SER A 89 -1.40 -3.28 -1.90
N THR A 90 -0.39 -3.71 -2.64
CA THR A 90 0.56 -2.80 -3.27
C THR A 90 -0.10 -1.97 -4.37
N TRP A 91 -1.00 -2.56 -5.17
CA TRP A 91 -1.78 -1.79 -6.13
C TRP A 91 -2.65 -0.74 -5.47
N SER A 92 -3.26 -1.07 -4.33
CA SER A 92 -4.02 -0.08 -3.54
C SER A 92 -3.15 1.09 -3.12
N GLU A 93 -1.93 0.84 -2.68
CA GLU A 93 -0.96 1.86 -2.29
C GLU A 93 -0.52 2.72 -3.48
N ILE A 94 -0.27 2.09 -4.64
CA ILE A 94 0.09 2.80 -5.87
C ILE A 94 -1.05 3.73 -6.30
N CYS A 95 -2.27 3.25 -6.30
CA CYS A 95 -3.45 4.05 -6.64
C CYS A 95 -3.64 5.20 -5.66
N TYR A 96 -3.45 4.96 -4.38
CA TYR A 96 -3.52 6.00 -3.36
C TYR A 96 -2.47 7.09 -3.59
N ALA A 97 -1.23 6.69 -3.88
CA ALA A 97 -0.15 7.64 -4.20
C ALA A 97 -0.48 8.45 -5.45
N TYR A 98 -1.00 7.79 -6.49
CA TYR A 98 -1.41 8.47 -7.73
C TYR A 98 -2.51 9.50 -7.46
N MET A 99 -3.56 9.12 -6.73
CA MET A 99 -4.69 10.00 -6.43
C MET A 99 -4.31 11.18 -5.54
N THR A 100 -3.29 11.03 -4.70
CA THR A 100 -2.81 12.10 -3.82
C THR A 100 -1.65 12.90 -4.42
N GLY A 101 -1.35 12.67 -5.69
CA GLY A 101 -0.35 13.45 -6.43
C GLY A 101 1.10 13.15 -6.09
N LYS A 102 1.38 11.98 -5.55
CA LYS A 102 2.75 11.57 -5.23
C LYS A 102 3.46 11.04 -6.47
N ARG A 103 4.76 11.30 -6.56
CA ARG A 103 5.59 10.68 -7.59
C ARG A 103 5.72 9.18 -7.32
N ILE A 104 5.70 8.37 -8.39
CA ILE A 104 5.78 6.91 -8.31
C ILE A 104 7.01 6.46 -9.09
N ASP A 105 7.97 5.88 -8.38
CA ASP A 105 9.13 5.20 -8.95
C ASP A 105 9.04 3.71 -8.61
N SER A 106 9.79 2.87 -9.31
CA SER A 106 9.71 1.42 -9.11
C SER A 106 11.03 0.72 -9.45
N LEU A 107 11.20 -0.48 -8.90
CA LEU A 107 12.34 -1.33 -9.19
C LEU A 107 12.30 -1.82 -10.64
N GLU A 108 11.13 -2.34 -11.06
CA GLU A 108 10.84 -2.72 -12.44
C GLU A 108 9.86 -1.70 -13.02
N PRO A 109 9.99 -1.33 -14.30
CA PRO A 109 9.10 -0.31 -14.87
C PRO A 109 7.64 -0.67 -14.77
N ILE A 110 6.82 0.32 -14.39
CA ILE A 110 5.36 0.21 -14.38
C ILE A 110 4.85 1.26 -15.35
N GLY A 111 4.04 0.85 -16.33
CA GLY A 111 3.49 1.78 -17.31
C GLY A 111 2.58 2.82 -16.67
N GLU A 112 2.76 4.09 -17.02
CA GLU A 112 1.92 5.18 -16.52
C GLU A 112 0.45 4.96 -16.87
N GLU A 113 0.16 4.46 -18.07
CA GLU A 113 -1.19 4.14 -18.51
C GLU A 113 -1.85 3.08 -17.64
N LEU A 114 -1.08 2.07 -17.21
CA LEU A 114 -1.59 1.02 -16.34
C LEU A 114 -1.93 1.58 -14.96
N ILE A 115 -1.09 2.45 -14.41
CA ILE A 115 -1.34 3.10 -13.12
C ILE A 115 -2.61 3.94 -13.20
N GLU A 116 -2.73 4.77 -14.23
CA GLU A 116 -3.87 5.66 -14.44
C GLU A 116 -5.17 4.86 -14.56
N LYS A 117 -5.18 3.83 -15.39
CA LYS A 117 -6.35 2.98 -15.60
C LYS A 117 -6.75 2.26 -14.32
N THR A 118 -5.78 1.70 -13.61
CA THR A 118 -6.06 0.98 -12.36
C THR A 118 -6.62 1.93 -11.31
N ALA A 119 -6.10 3.15 -11.21
CA ALA A 119 -6.61 4.17 -10.31
C ALA A 119 -8.04 4.58 -10.66
N GLU A 120 -8.34 4.75 -11.95
CA GLU A 120 -9.70 5.06 -12.42
C GLU A 120 -10.70 3.95 -12.07
N ASP A 121 -10.31 2.69 -12.28
CA ASP A 121 -11.13 1.54 -11.92
C ASP A 121 -11.40 1.50 -10.41
N HIS A 122 -10.42 1.84 -9.60
CA HIS A 122 -10.57 1.94 -8.14
C HIS A 122 -11.53 3.04 -7.73
N ILE A 123 -11.44 4.21 -8.34
CA ILE A 123 -12.35 5.33 -8.07
C ILE A 123 -13.78 4.96 -8.45
N GLU A 124 -13.98 4.36 -9.61
CA GLU A 124 -15.30 3.92 -10.06
C GLU A 124 -15.92 2.92 -9.10
N LEU A 125 -15.13 1.93 -8.65
CA LEU A 125 -15.61 0.94 -7.69
C LEU A 125 -15.98 1.61 -6.36
N ALA A 126 -15.13 2.49 -5.84
CA ALA A 126 -15.40 3.21 -4.60
C ALA A 126 -16.69 4.05 -4.70
N ASN A 127 -16.91 4.71 -5.83
CA ASN A 127 -18.12 5.48 -6.08
C ASN A 127 -19.37 4.59 -6.14
N ARG A 128 -19.26 3.44 -6.77
CA ARG A 128 -20.38 2.47 -6.84
C ARG A 128 -20.72 1.93 -5.45
N LEU A 129 -19.73 1.63 -4.64
CA LEU A 129 -19.93 1.16 -3.27
C LEU A 129 -20.57 2.24 -2.40
N ALA A 130 -20.12 3.48 -2.53
CA ALA A 130 -20.72 4.61 -1.80
C ALA A 130 -22.19 4.81 -2.19
N TRP A 131 -22.51 4.68 -3.48
CA TRP A 131 -23.89 4.76 -3.96
C TRP A 131 -24.74 3.63 -3.39
N MET A 132 -24.24 2.40 -3.40
CA MET A 132 -24.93 1.25 -2.81
C MET A 132 -25.17 1.43 -1.30
N GLN A 133 -24.22 2.00 -0.59
CA GLN A 133 -24.37 2.32 0.83
C GLN A 133 -25.47 3.36 1.08
N SER A 134 -25.58 4.37 0.23
CA SER A 134 -26.62 5.39 0.37
C SER A 134 -28.03 4.87 0.13
N ASP A 135 -28.19 3.89 -0.77
CA ASP A 135 -29.47 3.24 -1.05
C ASP A 135 -29.84 2.17 -0.01
N CYS A 136 -28.87 1.66 0.74
CA CYS A 136 -29.01 0.57 1.71
C CYS A 136 -28.98 1.04 3.16
N LEU A 137 -29.30 2.33 3.43
CA LEU A 137 -29.28 2.91 4.79
C LEU A 137 -30.20 2.21 5.80
N GLU A 138 -31.05 1.29 5.35
CA GLU A 138 -31.97 0.54 6.22
C GLU A 138 -31.59 -0.94 6.42
N SER A 139 -30.52 -1.43 5.83
CA SER A 139 -30.12 -2.82 6.00
C SER A 139 -28.84 -2.94 6.81
N ASP A 140 -28.97 -3.59 7.99
CA ASP A 140 -27.85 -3.89 8.87
C ASP A 140 -26.92 -5.00 8.32
N ASP A 141 -27.16 -5.49 7.11
CA ASP A 141 -26.50 -6.63 6.50
C ASP A 141 -25.47 -6.27 5.42
N PHE A 142 -24.77 -5.17 5.57
CA PHE A 142 -23.77 -4.79 4.59
C PHE A 142 -22.40 -5.43 4.92
N PRO A 143 -21.87 -6.34 4.07
CA PRO A 143 -20.56 -6.93 4.30
C PRO A 143 -19.47 -5.92 3.97
N VAL A 144 -19.13 -5.08 4.93
CA VAL A 144 -18.17 -3.99 4.75
C VAL A 144 -16.74 -4.50 4.67
N GLU A 145 -16.47 -5.70 5.18
CA GLU A 145 -15.10 -6.15 5.45
C GLU A 145 -14.29 -6.58 4.23
N GLU A 146 -14.93 -7.16 3.21
CA GLU A 146 -14.23 -7.63 2.02
C GLU A 146 -13.92 -6.51 1.03
N GLU A 147 -14.68 -5.44 1.08
CA GLU A 147 -14.64 -4.37 0.09
C GLU A 147 -13.54 -3.34 0.35
N TYR A 148 -13.04 -3.25 1.57
CA TYR A 148 -12.02 -2.29 1.96
C TYR A 148 -10.62 -2.86 2.13
N ALA A 149 -10.45 -4.16 1.89
CA ALA A 149 -9.16 -4.81 2.05
C ALA A 149 -8.07 -4.23 1.12
N TRP A 150 -8.44 -3.37 0.17
CA TRP A 150 -7.53 -2.83 -0.82
C TRP A 150 -7.73 -1.33 -1.11
N ILE A 151 -8.56 -0.67 -0.32
CA ILE A 151 -8.71 0.79 -0.39
C ILE A 151 -7.71 1.47 0.60
#